data_1b0f1efce2872c864f210610f1c3ec64
#
_entry.id   1b0f1efce2872c864f210610f1c3ec64
#
_cell.length_a   1.000
_cell.length_b   1.000
_cell.length_c   1.000
_cell.angle_alpha   90.00
_cell.angle_beta   90.00
_cell.angle_gamma   90.00
#
_symmetry.space_group_name_H-M   'P 1'
#
loop_
_entity.id
_entity.type
_entity.pdbx_description
1 polymer ?
#
loop_
_entity_poly.entity_id
_entity_poly.type
_entity_poly.pdbx_seq_one_letter_code
_entity_poly.pdbx_strand_id
1 'polypeptide(L)'
;MSGVSDLKRDVISACRILGEQKLVEGFGHVSARLPDSESFLLTPRISLALVGETDLLTLNLDGKVVEGHHPAPFEAWLHTAIMKSKPSVNAITRIHARVANMFSVTERKLEPVHNHGSFFAGGVPVFKRPDLISTAELGVQMTQELGDDPAILLRGNGQVTVGRTIPEAVMMAIYLEEAAVMLYGALQIGTPIPLSASESKQRRIEALPPVDLERAWNFFKKRADRR
;
A
#
# COMPACT_ATOMS: atom_id res chain seq x y z
N MET A 1 12.85 -16.21 -12.01
CA MET A 1 12.05 -15.01 -12.39
C MET A 1 10.59 -15.44 -12.41
N SER A 2 9.72 -14.85 -11.63
CA SER A 2 8.30 -15.14 -11.76
C SER A 2 7.83 -14.58 -13.10
N GLY A 3 7.17 -15.42 -13.93
CA GLY A 3 6.62 -14.98 -15.20
C GLY A 3 5.48 -13.97 -14.98
N VAL A 4 5.07 -13.25 -16.03
CA VAL A 4 3.93 -12.31 -15.97
C VAL A 4 2.66 -12.98 -15.42
N SER A 5 2.47 -14.28 -15.71
CA SER A 5 1.35 -15.06 -15.15
C SER A 5 1.42 -15.20 -13.62
N ASP A 6 2.62 -15.40 -13.04
CA ASP A 6 2.80 -15.45 -11.59
C ASP A 6 2.50 -14.09 -10.97
N LEU A 7 2.97 -13.02 -11.61
CA LEU A 7 2.73 -11.65 -11.17
C LEU A 7 1.22 -11.32 -11.16
N LYS A 8 0.48 -11.71 -12.22
CA LYS A 8 -0.98 -11.53 -12.26
C LYS A 8 -1.66 -12.26 -11.11
N ARG A 9 -1.28 -13.54 -10.85
CA ARG A 9 -1.81 -14.31 -9.70
C ARG A 9 -1.53 -13.65 -8.36
N ASP A 10 -0.34 -13.09 -8.18
CA ASP A 10 0.01 -12.41 -6.93
C ASP A 10 -0.76 -11.10 -6.76
N VAL A 11 -1.03 -10.34 -7.83
CA VAL A 11 -1.94 -9.18 -7.79
C VAL A 11 -3.33 -9.59 -7.33
N ILE A 12 -3.89 -10.69 -7.87
CA ILE A 12 -5.21 -11.20 -7.45
C ILE A 12 -5.18 -11.67 -6.00
N SER A 13 -4.10 -12.34 -5.58
CA SER A 13 -3.93 -12.74 -4.18
C SER A 13 -3.89 -11.50 -3.26
N ALA A 14 -3.20 -10.43 -3.66
CA ALA A 14 -3.19 -9.16 -2.94
C ALA A 14 -4.61 -8.57 -2.79
N CYS A 15 -5.40 -8.56 -3.87
CA CYS A 15 -6.78 -8.08 -3.85
C CYS A 15 -7.63 -8.84 -2.82
N ARG A 16 -7.53 -10.17 -2.81
CA ARG A 16 -8.26 -11.03 -1.86
C ARG A 16 -7.82 -10.80 -0.42
N ILE A 17 -6.50 -10.72 -0.17
CA ILE A 17 -5.95 -10.46 1.16
C ILE A 17 -6.45 -9.11 1.69
N LEU A 18 -6.32 -8.04 0.90
CA LEU A 18 -6.75 -6.69 1.30
C LEU A 18 -8.25 -6.64 1.60
N GLY A 19 -9.07 -7.33 0.82
CA GLY A 19 -10.52 -7.46 1.07
C GLY A 19 -10.82 -8.25 2.35
N GLU A 20 -10.16 -9.40 2.55
CA GLU A 20 -10.32 -10.25 3.73
C GLU A 20 -9.91 -9.54 5.02
N GLN A 21 -8.83 -8.72 4.96
CA GLN A 21 -8.37 -7.89 6.06
C GLN A 21 -9.21 -6.61 6.25
N LYS A 22 -10.26 -6.38 5.44
CA LYS A 22 -11.13 -5.20 5.47
C LYS A 22 -10.38 -3.87 5.30
N LEU A 23 -9.25 -3.91 4.60
CA LEU A 23 -8.48 -2.73 4.22
C LEU A 23 -9.06 -2.05 2.98
N VAL A 24 -9.87 -2.78 2.23
CA VAL A 24 -10.67 -2.30 1.10
C VAL A 24 -12.07 -2.90 1.17
N GLU A 25 -13.05 -2.17 0.65
CA GLU A 25 -14.42 -2.64 0.44
C GLU A 25 -14.77 -2.47 -1.04
N GLY A 26 -15.55 -1.45 -1.40
CA GLY A 26 -15.88 -1.14 -2.80
C GLY A 26 -14.76 -0.45 -3.58
N PHE A 27 -13.79 0.14 -2.89
CA PHE A 27 -12.73 0.97 -3.46
C PHE A 27 -11.35 0.53 -3.00
N GLY A 28 -10.39 0.61 -3.90
CA GLY A 28 -9.00 0.26 -3.66
C GLY A 28 -8.32 -0.16 -4.96
N HIS A 29 -6.99 -0.08 -5.00
CA HIS A 29 -6.22 -0.46 -6.17
C HIS A 29 -4.96 -1.23 -5.77
N VAL A 30 -4.51 -2.11 -6.65
CA VAL A 30 -3.21 -2.78 -6.57
C VAL A 30 -2.51 -2.62 -7.91
N SER A 31 -1.23 -2.28 -7.88
CA SER A 31 -0.40 -2.29 -9.08
C SER A 31 0.91 -3.01 -8.86
N ALA A 32 1.48 -3.53 -9.93
CA ALA A 32 2.77 -4.21 -9.92
C ALA A 32 3.54 -3.94 -11.21
N ARG A 33 4.83 -3.57 -11.10
CA ARG A 33 5.71 -3.35 -12.23
C ARG A 33 5.91 -4.64 -13.02
N LEU A 34 5.81 -4.56 -14.33
CA LEU A 34 6.15 -5.67 -15.20
C LEU A 34 7.68 -5.83 -15.29
N PRO A 35 8.20 -7.07 -15.23
CA PRO A 35 9.61 -7.33 -15.39
C PRO A 35 10.13 -6.81 -16.75
N ASP A 36 11.34 -6.26 -16.76
CA ASP A 36 12.06 -5.82 -17.96
C ASP A 36 11.24 -4.87 -18.87
N SER A 37 10.36 -4.05 -18.27
CA SER A 37 9.42 -3.19 -19.00
C SER A 37 9.23 -1.85 -18.30
N GLU A 38 8.94 -0.81 -19.09
CA GLU A 38 8.48 0.51 -18.60
C GLU A 38 6.97 0.56 -18.40
N SER A 39 6.37 -0.56 -18.01
CA SER A 39 4.93 -0.71 -17.79
C SER A 39 4.64 -1.40 -16.47
N PHE A 40 3.40 -1.30 -16.04
CA PHE A 40 2.93 -1.94 -14.81
C PHE A 40 1.49 -2.44 -14.95
N LEU A 41 1.16 -3.52 -14.23
CA LEU A 41 -0.20 -3.98 -14.05
C LEU A 41 -0.93 -3.06 -13.07
N LEU A 42 -2.21 -2.82 -13.33
CA LEU A 42 -3.10 -2.08 -12.43
C LEU A 42 -4.47 -2.75 -12.40
N THR A 43 -5.05 -2.90 -11.22
CA THR A 43 -6.46 -3.30 -11.10
C THR A 43 -7.36 -2.23 -11.70
N PRO A 44 -8.43 -2.61 -12.42
CA PRO A 44 -9.35 -1.66 -13.04
C PRO A 44 -10.26 -0.99 -12.00
N ARG A 45 -11.13 -0.10 -12.46
CA ARG A 45 -12.12 0.61 -11.64
C ARG A 45 -13.34 -0.27 -11.32
N ILE A 46 -13.07 -1.43 -10.70
CA ILE A 46 -14.08 -2.33 -10.13
C ILE A 46 -13.63 -2.73 -8.73
N SER A 47 -14.54 -3.27 -7.91
CA SER A 47 -14.16 -3.74 -6.56
C SER A 47 -13.08 -4.82 -6.63
N LEU A 48 -12.07 -4.72 -5.77
CA LEU A 48 -10.98 -5.70 -5.70
C LEU A 48 -11.47 -7.15 -5.45
N ALA A 49 -12.62 -7.30 -4.80
CA ALA A 49 -13.24 -8.61 -4.58
C ALA A 49 -13.74 -9.28 -5.87
N LEU A 50 -13.90 -8.52 -6.96
CA LEU A 50 -14.44 -8.98 -8.23
C LEU A 50 -13.38 -9.08 -9.33
N VAL A 51 -12.14 -8.61 -9.08
CA VAL A 51 -11.06 -8.59 -10.08
C VAL A 51 -10.54 -9.99 -10.34
N GLY A 52 -10.51 -10.40 -11.61
CA GLY A 52 -9.80 -11.58 -12.11
C GLY A 52 -8.54 -11.20 -12.90
N GLU A 53 -7.71 -12.19 -13.24
CA GLU A 53 -6.46 -11.96 -13.97
C GLU A 53 -6.68 -11.32 -15.36
N THR A 54 -7.82 -11.62 -16.01
CA THR A 54 -8.19 -11.09 -17.32
C THR A 54 -8.68 -9.63 -17.29
N ASP A 55 -9.02 -9.13 -16.11
CA ASP A 55 -9.51 -7.76 -15.93
C ASP A 55 -8.37 -6.75 -15.74
N LEU A 56 -7.16 -7.25 -15.41
CA LEU A 56 -6.01 -6.40 -15.15
C LEU A 56 -5.65 -5.54 -16.35
N LEU A 57 -5.35 -4.28 -16.09
CA LEU A 57 -4.87 -3.32 -17.08
C LEU A 57 -3.35 -3.33 -17.08
N THR A 58 -2.76 -3.06 -18.25
CA THR A 58 -1.35 -2.66 -18.38
C THR A 58 -1.29 -1.17 -18.69
N LEU A 59 -0.56 -0.40 -17.89
CA LEU A 59 -0.28 1.00 -18.11
C LEU A 59 1.21 1.22 -18.37
N ASN A 60 1.54 2.17 -19.24
CA ASN A 60 2.90 2.67 -19.36
C ASN A 60 3.20 3.76 -18.31
N LEU A 61 4.47 4.17 -18.19
CA LEU A 61 4.89 5.20 -17.22
C LEU A 61 4.42 6.63 -17.57
N ASP A 62 3.67 6.82 -18.65
CA ASP A 62 2.97 8.07 -18.96
C ASP A 62 1.48 8.03 -18.58
N GLY A 63 1.04 6.94 -17.91
CA GLY A 63 -0.32 6.77 -17.43
C GLY A 63 -1.32 6.32 -18.50
N LYS A 64 -0.85 5.94 -19.69
CA LYS A 64 -1.71 5.46 -20.77
C LYS A 64 -1.96 3.96 -20.61
N VAL A 65 -3.21 3.55 -20.70
CA VAL A 65 -3.59 2.13 -20.80
C VAL A 65 -3.14 1.61 -22.16
N VAL A 66 -2.30 0.57 -22.15
CA VAL A 66 -1.77 -0.08 -23.36
C VAL A 66 -2.39 -1.45 -23.60
N GLU A 67 -2.94 -2.07 -22.55
CA GLU A 67 -3.66 -3.36 -22.60
C GLU A 67 -4.78 -3.38 -21.57
N GLY A 68 -5.89 -4.06 -21.90
CA GLY A 68 -7.06 -4.22 -21.03
C GLY A 68 -8.31 -3.51 -21.58
N HIS A 69 -9.49 -3.87 -21.04
CA HIS A 69 -10.78 -3.43 -21.57
C HIS A 69 -11.60 -2.58 -20.59
N HIS A 70 -11.23 -2.61 -19.31
CA HIS A 70 -11.92 -1.86 -18.27
C HIS A 70 -11.40 -0.42 -18.18
N PRO A 71 -12.22 0.52 -17.64
CA PRO A 71 -11.74 1.85 -17.33
C PRO A 71 -10.68 1.80 -16.20
N ALA A 72 -9.62 2.59 -16.36
CA ALA A 72 -8.65 2.77 -15.30
C ALA A 72 -9.27 3.55 -14.11
N PRO A 73 -8.78 3.33 -12.88
CA PRO A 73 -9.15 4.16 -11.73
C PRO A 73 -8.81 5.62 -11.98
N PHE A 74 -9.61 6.55 -11.46
CA PHE A 74 -9.28 7.98 -11.50
C PHE A 74 -7.94 8.29 -10.87
N GLU A 75 -7.58 7.57 -9.81
CA GLU A 75 -6.31 7.70 -9.09
C GLU A 75 -5.17 6.85 -9.71
N ALA A 76 -5.27 6.42 -10.97
CA ALA A 76 -4.15 5.76 -11.68
C ALA A 76 -2.89 6.63 -11.69
N TRP A 77 -3.04 7.95 -11.59
CA TRP A 77 -1.93 8.90 -11.55
C TRP A 77 -1.02 8.77 -10.34
N LEU A 78 -1.53 8.34 -9.19
CA LEU A 78 -0.66 8.05 -8.03
C LEU A 78 0.28 6.87 -8.32
N HIS A 79 -0.25 5.80 -8.95
CA HIS A 79 0.56 4.63 -9.32
C HIS A 79 1.59 5.01 -10.38
N THR A 80 1.17 5.74 -11.41
CA THR A 80 2.04 6.22 -12.50
C THR A 80 3.18 7.08 -11.96
N ALA A 81 2.89 8.06 -11.10
CA ALA A 81 3.90 8.96 -10.56
C ALA A 81 4.93 8.23 -9.70
N ILE A 82 4.49 7.32 -8.82
CA ILE A 82 5.39 6.50 -8.00
C ILE A 82 6.23 5.57 -8.88
N MET A 83 5.60 4.83 -9.80
CA MET A 83 6.32 3.91 -10.69
C MET A 83 7.36 4.62 -11.55
N LYS A 84 7.06 5.84 -12.02
CA LYS A 84 7.96 6.65 -12.86
C LYS A 84 9.15 7.18 -12.06
N SER A 85 8.95 7.66 -10.85
CA SER A 85 9.98 8.34 -10.07
C SER A 85 10.75 7.45 -9.09
N LYS A 86 10.23 6.27 -8.77
CA LYS A 86 10.82 5.34 -7.79
C LYS A 86 11.08 3.95 -8.41
N PRO A 87 12.24 3.77 -9.10
CA PRO A 87 12.55 2.49 -9.76
C PRO A 87 12.66 1.30 -8.81
N SER A 88 12.93 1.52 -7.52
CA SER A 88 12.98 0.47 -6.49
C SER A 88 11.59 -0.01 -6.04
N VAL A 89 10.53 0.74 -6.34
CA VAL A 89 9.15 0.36 -6.05
C VAL A 89 8.61 -0.50 -7.19
N ASN A 90 8.24 -1.73 -6.88
CA ASN A 90 7.66 -2.66 -7.84
C ASN A 90 6.19 -3.00 -7.56
N ALA A 91 5.67 -2.63 -6.39
CA ALA A 91 4.27 -2.84 -6.05
C ALA A 91 3.70 -1.68 -5.22
N ILE A 92 2.43 -1.38 -5.44
CA ILE A 92 1.71 -0.32 -4.74
C ILE A 92 0.32 -0.83 -4.38
N THR A 93 -0.13 -0.56 -3.15
CA THR A 93 -1.54 -0.70 -2.77
C THR A 93 -2.13 0.66 -2.44
N ARG A 94 -3.36 0.85 -2.85
CA ARG A 94 -4.20 1.99 -2.48
C ARG A 94 -5.38 1.43 -1.69
N ILE A 95 -5.48 1.78 -0.41
CA ILE A 95 -6.40 1.19 0.55
C ILE A 95 -7.23 2.24 1.30
N HIS A 96 -8.25 1.78 2.03
CA HIS A 96 -9.11 2.60 2.89
C HIS A 96 -9.18 2.04 4.32
N ALA A 97 -8.00 1.75 4.89
CA ALA A 97 -7.87 1.29 6.26
C ALA A 97 -8.46 2.31 7.23
N ARG A 98 -9.38 1.87 8.09
CA ARG A 98 -10.27 2.78 8.82
C ARG A 98 -9.55 3.58 9.90
N VAL A 99 -8.77 2.89 10.74
CA VAL A 99 -8.10 3.54 11.88
C VAL A 99 -6.92 4.36 11.41
N ALA A 100 -6.13 3.87 10.44
CA ALA A 100 -5.06 4.65 9.84
C ALA A 100 -5.59 5.94 9.19
N ASN A 101 -6.77 5.89 8.56
CA ASN A 101 -7.38 7.09 7.97
C ASN A 101 -7.76 8.16 9.00
N MET A 102 -8.07 7.79 10.25
CA MET A 102 -8.36 8.76 11.31
C MET A 102 -7.17 9.68 11.58
N PHE A 103 -5.94 9.15 11.49
CA PHE A 103 -4.72 9.96 11.66
C PHE A 103 -4.50 10.94 10.50
N SER A 104 -5.07 10.70 9.32
CA SER A 104 -4.97 11.63 8.19
C SER A 104 -5.78 12.93 8.36
N VAL A 105 -6.76 12.93 9.28
CA VAL A 105 -7.69 14.04 9.53
C VAL A 105 -7.49 14.70 10.89
N THR A 106 -6.38 14.40 11.55
CA THR A 106 -6.01 14.98 12.85
C THR A 106 -4.57 15.49 12.81
N GLU A 107 -4.18 16.32 13.79
CA GLU A 107 -2.78 16.76 13.96
C GLU A 107 -1.90 15.68 14.60
N ARG A 108 -2.49 14.59 15.08
CA ARG A 108 -1.75 13.49 15.69
C ARG A 108 -1.03 12.65 14.65
N LYS A 109 0.29 12.58 14.76
CA LYS A 109 1.09 11.70 13.90
C LYS A 109 0.83 10.24 14.23
N LEU A 110 0.83 9.40 13.18
CA LEU A 110 0.85 7.94 13.35
C LEU A 110 2.29 7.52 13.60
N GLU A 111 2.65 7.34 14.88
CA GLU A 111 3.99 6.98 15.34
C GLU A 111 4.04 5.50 15.74
N PRO A 112 5.20 4.82 15.59
CA PRO A 112 5.35 3.42 15.95
C PRO A 112 5.37 3.22 17.46
N VAL A 113 4.47 2.37 17.98
CA VAL A 113 4.41 1.99 19.40
C VAL A 113 4.57 0.48 19.61
N HIS A 114 4.79 -0.29 18.54
CA HIS A 114 4.97 -1.75 18.58
C HIS A 114 5.82 -2.25 17.39
N ASN A 115 6.14 -3.55 17.38
CA ASN A 115 7.06 -4.13 16.40
C ASN A 115 6.69 -3.85 14.93
N HIS A 116 5.46 -4.14 14.50
CA HIS A 116 5.05 -3.92 13.11
C HIS A 116 5.00 -2.42 12.75
N GLY A 117 4.73 -1.55 13.72
CA GLY A 117 4.83 -0.10 13.55
C GLY A 117 6.25 0.40 13.23
N SER A 118 7.27 -0.39 13.54
CA SER A 118 8.68 0.00 13.32
C SER A 118 9.02 0.28 11.84
N PHE A 119 8.22 -0.22 10.88
CA PHE A 119 8.36 0.14 9.47
C PHE A 119 8.06 1.63 9.20
N PHE A 120 7.34 2.29 10.10
CA PHE A 120 6.90 3.68 10.00
C PHE A 120 7.65 4.59 10.99
N ALA A 121 8.95 4.33 11.18
CA ALA A 121 9.81 5.12 12.05
C ALA A 121 9.83 6.59 11.64
N GLY A 122 9.61 7.50 12.60
CA GLY A 122 9.49 8.93 12.32
C GLY A 122 8.05 9.40 12.05
N GLY A 123 7.10 8.45 11.98
CA GLY A 123 5.69 8.69 11.66
C GLY A 123 5.40 8.57 10.16
N VAL A 124 4.13 8.43 9.83
CA VAL A 124 3.66 8.31 8.45
C VAL A 124 3.36 9.71 7.89
N PRO A 125 3.91 10.10 6.71
CA PRO A 125 3.58 11.37 6.09
C PRO A 125 2.10 11.46 5.70
N VAL A 126 1.59 12.68 5.61
CA VAL A 126 0.18 12.97 5.25
C VAL A 126 0.15 13.91 4.07
N PHE A 127 -0.38 13.47 2.95
CA PHE A 127 -0.74 14.37 1.85
C PHE A 127 -1.96 15.20 2.27
N LYS A 128 -1.71 16.46 2.63
CA LYS A 128 -2.68 17.32 3.31
C LYS A 128 -3.82 17.83 2.42
N ARG A 129 -3.70 17.70 1.10
CA ARG A 129 -4.74 18.08 0.16
C ARG A 129 -5.89 17.06 0.19
N PRO A 130 -7.16 17.50 0.23
CA PRO A 130 -8.31 16.60 0.22
C PRO A 130 -8.69 16.14 -1.20
N ASP A 131 -7.86 16.47 -2.19
CA ASP A 131 -8.14 16.18 -3.60
C ASP A 131 -8.00 14.69 -3.89
N LEU A 132 -8.84 14.20 -4.80
CA LEU A 132 -8.62 12.92 -5.46
C LEU A 132 -7.37 13.02 -6.35
N ILE A 133 -6.44 12.06 -6.28
CA ILE A 133 -5.19 12.07 -7.06
C ILE A 133 -5.50 11.71 -8.53
N SER A 134 -6.24 12.58 -9.21
CA SER A 134 -6.77 12.36 -10.56
C SER A 134 -5.99 13.05 -11.67
N THR A 135 -4.87 13.69 -11.36
CA THR A 135 -3.99 14.33 -12.34
C THR A 135 -2.52 13.96 -12.12
N ALA A 136 -1.71 14.12 -13.17
CA ALA A 136 -0.27 13.86 -13.11
C ALA A 136 0.41 14.75 -12.06
N GLU A 137 0.01 16.02 -11.95
CA GLU A 137 0.59 17.01 -11.02
C GLU A 137 0.31 16.60 -9.57
N LEU A 138 -0.90 16.16 -9.25
CA LEU A 138 -1.26 15.67 -7.92
C LEU A 138 -0.50 14.39 -7.59
N GLY A 139 -0.34 13.49 -8.56
CA GLY A 139 0.47 12.28 -8.41
C GLY A 139 1.93 12.60 -8.07
N VAL A 140 2.53 13.57 -8.75
CA VAL A 140 3.91 14.03 -8.49
C VAL A 140 4.03 14.64 -7.11
N GLN A 141 3.12 15.56 -6.72
CA GLN A 141 3.13 16.20 -5.40
C GLN A 141 2.99 15.18 -4.27
N MET A 142 2.06 14.22 -4.40
CA MET A 142 1.88 13.15 -3.43
C MET A 142 3.12 12.25 -3.33
N THR A 143 3.78 11.95 -4.47
CA THR A 143 5.00 11.14 -4.48
C THR A 143 6.20 11.85 -3.86
N GLN A 144 6.26 13.17 -3.99
CA GLN A 144 7.27 13.99 -3.29
C GLN A 144 7.04 13.95 -1.76
N GLU A 145 5.79 14.07 -1.31
CA GLU A 145 5.45 13.98 0.12
C GLU A 145 5.67 12.57 0.69
N LEU A 146 5.43 11.51 -0.10
CA LEU A 146 5.76 10.13 0.26
C LEU A 146 7.26 9.98 0.60
N GLY A 147 8.14 10.69 -0.09
CA GLY A 147 9.59 10.56 0.11
C GLY A 147 10.06 9.12 -0.01
N ASP A 148 10.89 8.66 0.92
CA ASP A 148 11.38 7.26 0.98
C ASP A 148 10.60 6.40 1.99
N ASP A 149 9.48 6.90 2.48
CA ASP A 149 8.63 6.17 3.41
C ASP A 149 7.86 5.03 2.72
N PRO A 150 7.55 3.94 3.43
CA PRO A 150 6.82 2.81 2.87
C PRO A 150 5.31 3.07 2.73
N ALA A 151 4.81 4.17 3.27
CA ALA A 151 3.40 4.52 3.26
C ALA A 151 3.18 6.04 3.34
N ILE A 152 2.03 6.49 2.82
CA ILE A 152 1.53 7.85 2.98
C ILE A 152 0.02 7.82 3.23
N LEU A 153 -0.46 8.67 4.13
CA LEU A 153 -1.87 8.91 4.36
C LEU A 153 -2.37 9.97 3.37
N LEU A 154 -3.54 9.74 2.78
CA LEU A 154 -4.23 10.73 1.98
C LEU A 154 -5.34 11.36 2.84
N ARG A 155 -5.29 12.66 3.06
CA ARG A 155 -6.20 13.35 3.99
C ARG A 155 -7.67 13.03 3.71
N GLY A 156 -8.30 12.27 4.62
CA GLY A 156 -9.69 11.85 4.52
C GLY A 156 -10.00 10.86 3.39
N ASN A 157 -8.97 10.35 2.68
CA ASN A 157 -9.14 9.51 1.49
C ASN A 157 -8.27 8.24 1.50
N GLY A 158 -7.98 7.68 2.68
CA GLY A 158 -7.26 6.42 2.80
C GLY A 158 -5.73 6.55 2.71
N GLN A 159 -5.06 5.54 2.18
CA GLN A 159 -3.60 5.39 2.24
C GLN A 159 -3.04 4.75 0.98
N VAL A 160 -1.76 5.02 0.74
CA VAL A 160 -0.94 4.33 -0.26
C VAL A 160 0.21 3.64 0.47
N THR A 161 0.47 2.38 0.14
CA THR A 161 1.68 1.68 0.58
C THR A 161 2.48 1.17 -0.61
N VAL A 162 3.79 1.13 -0.45
CA VAL A 162 4.73 0.75 -1.51
C VAL A 162 5.65 -0.38 -1.05
N GLY A 163 6.15 -1.15 -2.01
CA GLY A 163 7.07 -2.23 -1.73
C GLY A 163 7.90 -2.61 -2.95
N ARG A 164 9.02 -3.29 -2.72
CA ARG A 164 9.85 -3.90 -3.77
C ARG A 164 9.21 -5.15 -4.36
N THR A 165 8.20 -5.69 -3.68
CA THR A 165 7.41 -6.84 -4.09
C THR A 165 5.96 -6.65 -3.69
N ILE A 166 5.04 -7.40 -4.33
CA ILE A 166 3.61 -7.42 -3.93
C ILE A 166 3.44 -7.82 -2.46
N PRO A 167 4.08 -8.91 -1.97
CA PRO A 167 4.05 -9.25 -0.55
C PRO A 167 4.45 -8.07 0.35
N GLU A 168 5.54 -7.37 0.03
CA GLU A 168 6.00 -6.23 0.84
C GLU A 168 4.96 -5.11 0.88
N ALA A 169 4.41 -4.68 -0.26
CA ALA A 169 3.41 -3.61 -0.31
C ALA A 169 2.13 -3.96 0.48
N VAL A 170 1.66 -5.22 0.36
CA VAL A 170 0.47 -5.70 1.09
C VAL A 170 0.74 -5.81 2.59
N MET A 171 1.91 -6.31 2.99
CA MET A 171 2.26 -6.37 4.41
C MET A 171 2.40 -4.98 5.02
N MET A 172 2.95 -3.99 4.27
CA MET A 172 2.95 -2.59 4.72
C MET A 172 1.53 -2.06 4.92
N ALA A 173 0.56 -2.44 4.08
CA ALA A 173 -0.84 -2.05 4.25
C ALA A 173 -1.46 -2.63 5.54
N ILE A 174 -1.22 -3.91 5.82
CA ILE A 174 -1.71 -4.59 7.04
C ILE A 174 -1.05 -3.96 8.27
N TYR A 175 0.28 -3.84 8.27
CA TYR A 175 1.02 -3.31 9.42
C TYR A 175 0.73 -1.83 9.68
N LEU A 176 0.38 -1.06 8.65
CA LEU A 176 -0.06 0.33 8.80
C LEU A 176 -1.36 0.43 9.62
N GLU A 177 -2.35 -0.40 9.30
CA GLU A 177 -3.61 -0.43 10.07
C GLU A 177 -3.38 -0.98 11.47
N GLU A 178 -2.57 -2.04 11.63
CA GLU A 178 -2.21 -2.56 12.96
C GLU A 178 -1.50 -1.50 13.82
N ALA A 179 -0.58 -0.73 13.23
CA ALA A 179 0.10 0.35 13.93
C ALA A 179 -0.88 1.45 14.36
N ALA A 180 -1.82 1.80 13.50
CA ALA A 180 -2.85 2.78 13.79
C ALA A 180 -3.80 2.30 14.89
N VAL A 181 -4.25 1.05 14.82
CA VAL A 181 -5.11 0.43 15.85
C VAL A 181 -4.39 0.40 17.19
N MET A 182 -3.12 -0.01 17.22
CA MET A 182 -2.33 -0.07 18.45
C MET A 182 -2.13 1.32 19.06
N LEU A 183 -1.74 2.31 18.25
CA LEU A 183 -1.57 3.69 18.74
C LEU A 183 -2.90 4.28 19.21
N TYR A 184 -3.99 4.09 18.45
CA TYR A 184 -5.31 4.57 18.83
C TYR A 184 -5.76 3.95 20.17
N GLY A 185 -5.60 2.63 20.35
CA GLY A 185 -5.91 1.97 21.62
C GLY A 185 -5.05 2.46 22.78
N ALA A 186 -3.74 2.66 22.56
CA ALA A 186 -2.84 3.18 23.58
C ALA A 186 -3.24 4.60 24.05
N LEU A 187 -3.70 5.45 23.13
CA LEU A 187 -4.19 6.80 23.46
C LEU A 187 -5.45 6.80 24.34
N GLN A 188 -6.24 5.71 24.33
CA GLN A 188 -7.43 5.61 25.20
C GLN A 188 -7.09 5.20 26.64
N ILE A 189 -5.96 4.53 26.85
CA ILE A 189 -5.57 3.99 28.16
C ILE A 189 -4.45 4.78 28.83
N GLY A 190 -3.76 5.66 28.09
CA GLY A 190 -2.69 6.48 28.65
C GLY A 190 -1.88 7.24 27.62
N THR A 191 -0.70 7.72 28.02
CA THR A 191 0.25 8.36 27.09
C THR A 191 1.08 7.30 26.41
N PRO A 192 1.00 7.17 25.06
CA PRO A 192 1.82 6.22 24.32
C PRO A 192 3.32 6.50 24.49
N ILE A 193 4.13 5.46 24.42
CA ILE A 193 5.59 5.53 24.41
C ILE A 193 6.06 5.09 23.02
N PRO A 194 6.30 6.03 22.08
CA PRO A 194 6.73 5.69 20.73
C PRO A 194 8.13 5.07 20.72
N LEU A 195 8.35 4.16 19.78
CA LEU A 195 9.68 3.66 19.46
C LEU A 195 10.52 4.79 18.85
N SER A 196 11.73 4.99 19.35
CA SER A 196 12.71 5.85 18.72
C SER A 196 13.11 5.33 17.32
N ALA A 197 13.75 6.17 16.52
CA ALA A 197 14.26 5.76 15.21
C ALA A 197 15.28 4.61 15.32
N SER A 198 16.13 4.62 16.36
CA SER A 198 17.11 3.55 16.62
C SER A 198 16.43 2.24 17.01
N GLU A 199 15.46 2.27 17.92
CA GLU A 199 14.66 1.09 18.31
C GLU A 199 13.89 0.53 17.12
N SER A 200 13.25 1.37 16.33
CA SER A 200 12.54 0.97 15.12
C SER A 200 13.47 0.29 14.11
N LYS A 201 14.67 0.85 13.90
CA LYS A 201 15.69 0.25 13.00
C LYS A 201 16.13 -1.12 13.52
N GLN A 202 16.41 -1.23 14.80
CA GLN A 202 16.82 -2.50 15.42
C GLN A 202 15.71 -3.55 15.30
N ARG A 203 14.45 -3.19 15.58
CA ARG A 203 13.31 -4.10 15.45
C ARG A 203 13.11 -4.63 14.03
N ARG A 204 13.27 -3.79 13.01
CA ARG A 204 13.18 -4.23 11.61
C ARG A 204 14.24 -5.26 11.26
N ILE A 205 15.46 -5.08 11.75
CA ILE A 205 16.56 -5.99 11.47
C ILE A 205 16.40 -7.33 12.23
N GLU A 206 16.03 -7.28 13.51
CA GLU A 206 16.03 -8.45 14.40
C GLU A 206 14.70 -9.23 14.35
N ALA A 207 13.58 -8.54 14.30
CA ALA A 207 12.26 -9.14 14.49
C ALA A 207 11.44 -9.27 13.22
N LEU A 208 11.80 -8.57 12.13
CA LEU A 208 11.03 -8.53 10.89
C LEU A 208 11.93 -8.60 9.64
N PRO A 209 12.81 -9.61 9.56
CA PRO A 209 13.62 -9.83 8.36
C PRO A 209 12.71 -10.20 7.16
N PRO A 210 13.19 -10.09 5.91
CA PRO A 210 12.41 -10.39 4.71
C PRO A 210 11.70 -11.75 4.72
N VAL A 211 12.31 -12.78 5.33
CA VAL A 211 11.71 -14.12 5.47
C VAL A 211 10.44 -14.11 6.32
N ASP A 212 10.31 -13.23 7.29
CA ASP A 212 9.10 -13.12 8.11
C ASP A 212 7.98 -12.37 7.39
N LEU A 213 8.31 -11.43 6.50
CA LEU A 213 7.32 -10.83 5.59
C LEU A 213 6.74 -11.88 4.64
N GLU A 214 7.58 -12.76 4.09
CA GLU A 214 7.13 -13.85 3.24
C GLU A 214 6.27 -14.86 4.02
N ARG A 215 6.66 -15.20 5.26
CA ARG A 215 5.86 -16.07 6.14
C ARG A 215 4.48 -15.45 6.41
N ALA A 216 4.42 -14.16 6.71
CA ALA A 216 3.17 -13.45 6.95
C ALA A 216 2.31 -13.40 5.67
N TRP A 217 2.89 -13.08 4.52
CA TRP A 217 2.21 -13.12 3.23
C TRP A 217 1.59 -14.49 2.96
N ASN A 218 2.34 -15.57 3.13
CA ASN A 218 1.86 -16.93 2.90
C ASN A 218 0.71 -17.32 3.83
N PHE A 219 0.74 -16.84 5.09
CA PHE A 219 -0.37 -17.01 6.02
C PHE A 219 -1.65 -16.33 5.53
N PHE A 220 -1.57 -15.04 5.16
CA PHE A 220 -2.73 -14.29 4.70
C PHE A 220 -3.25 -14.79 3.36
N LYS A 221 -2.37 -15.17 2.43
CA LYS A 221 -2.73 -15.78 1.14
C LYS A 221 -3.54 -17.06 1.34
N LYS A 222 -3.01 -17.99 2.16
CA LYS A 222 -3.71 -19.24 2.47
C LYS A 222 -5.07 -19.02 3.18
N ARG A 223 -5.17 -17.98 3.98
CA ARG A 223 -6.41 -17.63 4.69
C ARG A 223 -7.44 -17.03 3.71
N ALA A 224 -7.02 -16.16 2.80
CA ALA A 224 -7.89 -15.57 1.80
C ALA A 224 -8.39 -16.60 0.76
N ASP A 225 -7.60 -17.63 0.43
CA ASP A 225 -7.97 -18.67 -0.52
C ASP A 225 -9.01 -19.68 0.04
N ARG A 226 -9.28 -19.68 1.35
CA ARG A 226 -10.24 -20.58 2.01
C ARG A 226 -11.69 -20.07 2.02
N ARG A 227 -11.92 -18.86 1.55
CA ARG A 227 -13.22 -18.19 1.48
C ARG A 227 -13.69 -18.03 0.04
#